data_06f540c8fd3696ebf0b2ebe100a868af
#
_entry.id   06f540c8fd3696ebf0b2ebe100a868af
#
_cell.length_a   1.000
_cell.length_b   1.000
_cell.length_c   1.000
_cell.angle_alpha   90.00
_cell.angle_beta   90.00
_cell.angle_gamma   90.00
#
_symmetry.space_group_name_H-M   'P 1'
#
loop_
_entity.id
_entity.type
_entity.pdbx_description
1 polymer ?
#
loop_
_entity_poly.entity_id
_entity_poly.type
_entity_poly.pdbx_seq_one_letter_code
_entity_poly.pdbx_strand_id
1 'polypeptide(L)'
;MISKLNNFMYKINEPLYTTENIEKVKRYIRNGKLPNDLNDVQMKRFIERFKYGYTLKDNKIYFKHLELVSNEDQANRLKEIYDDPNIGLGLGITSFYKLIKDKYIGITRDDVEKFLKNQTNYQLTKQPQRGINKPIIATYPNERWAIDLVDMAHYEKQNHDGYNFILTCIDYFSKYVWAEALKDKLSETIRLAMERISTRAHTYPKIIQSDNGSEFKGAFNELIRDHKIHHIKTLSYSPRSNGLIENFNKQLRGFIREGIIRYDSLNWIEHLNEYTNNHNNHKNTTTKFSPIEIWREGNQEIKPTRRELPIHDDIEMKSKSDDYKVLKASERIQKQAKRNLERSKS
;
A
#
# COMPACT_ATOMS: atom_id res chain seq x y z
N MET A 1 15.01 -32.08 -1.35
CA MET A 1 15.59 -32.36 -2.68
C MET A 1 14.82 -31.68 -3.83
N ILE A 2 13.51 -31.58 -3.77
CA ILE A 2 12.65 -30.96 -4.81
C ILE A 2 12.86 -29.44 -4.93
N SER A 3 13.11 -28.72 -3.83
CA SER A 3 13.34 -27.27 -3.84
C SER A 3 14.68 -26.85 -4.49
N LYS A 4 15.70 -27.68 -4.41
CA LYS A 4 17.00 -27.44 -5.06
C LYS A 4 16.96 -27.69 -6.57
N LEU A 5 16.17 -28.65 -7.04
CA LEU A 5 15.96 -28.89 -8.48
C LEU A 5 15.18 -27.74 -9.14
N ASN A 6 14.17 -27.19 -8.47
CA ASN A 6 13.43 -26.03 -8.98
C ASN A 6 14.31 -24.80 -9.17
N ASN A 7 15.20 -24.49 -8.20
CA ASN A 7 16.13 -23.35 -8.33
C ASN A 7 17.20 -23.55 -9.42
N PHE A 8 17.52 -24.80 -9.77
CA PHE A 8 18.51 -25.08 -10.80
C PHE A 8 17.91 -24.99 -12.21
N MET A 9 16.62 -25.27 -12.36
CA MET A 9 15.91 -25.22 -13.65
C MET A 9 15.62 -23.78 -14.13
N TYR A 10 15.55 -22.80 -13.22
CA TYR A 10 15.27 -21.39 -13.52
C TYR A 10 16.52 -20.52 -13.73
N LYS A 11 17.74 -21.06 -13.54
CA LYS A 11 19.01 -20.36 -13.79
C LYS A 11 19.68 -20.74 -15.11
N ILE A 12 18.92 -21.21 -16.09
CA ILE A 12 19.47 -21.58 -17.39
C ILE A 12 19.56 -20.32 -18.23
N ASN A 13 20.76 -20.02 -18.73
CA ASN A 13 21.01 -18.93 -19.66
C ASN A 13 20.04 -18.98 -20.86
N GLU A 14 19.21 -17.98 -20.99
CA GLU A 14 18.16 -17.82 -22.01
C GLU A 14 18.60 -18.09 -23.48
N PRO A 15 19.87 -17.83 -23.88
CA PRO A 15 20.30 -18.04 -25.27
C PRO A 15 20.20 -19.48 -25.79
N LEU A 16 20.08 -20.47 -24.89
CA LEU A 16 20.14 -21.89 -25.27
C LEU A 16 18.79 -22.50 -25.66
N TYR A 17 17.67 -21.87 -25.39
CA TYR A 17 16.33 -22.39 -25.73
C TYR A 17 15.84 -21.98 -27.10
N THR A 18 16.75 -21.91 -28.09
CA THR A 18 16.35 -21.65 -29.48
C THR A 18 15.64 -22.85 -30.09
N THR A 19 14.80 -22.63 -31.09
CA THR A 19 14.10 -23.70 -31.84
C THR A 19 15.10 -24.71 -32.39
N GLU A 20 16.23 -24.26 -32.92
CA GLU A 20 17.31 -25.15 -33.43
C GLU A 20 17.85 -26.07 -32.35
N ASN A 21 18.14 -25.52 -31.15
CA ASN A 21 18.68 -26.30 -30.03
C ASN A 21 17.64 -27.28 -29.48
N ILE A 22 16.37 -26.88 -29.44
CA ILE A 22 15.27 -27.76 -29.05
C ILE A 22 15.12 -28.91 -30.05
N GLU A 23 15.31 -28.71 -31.32
CA GLU A 23 15.32 -29.81 -32.31
C GLU A 23 16.48 -30.79 -32.06
N LYS A 24 17.67 -30.31 -31.70
CA LYS A 24 18.80 -31.17 -31.30
C LYS A 24 18.45 -31.98 -30.03
N VAL A 25 17.78 -31.38 -29.07
CA VAL A 25 17.29 -32.07 -27.87
C VAL A 25 16.22 -33.11 -28.23
N LYS A 26 15.29 -32.85 -29.12
CA LYS A 26 14.30 -33.83 -29.60
C LYS A 26 14.94 -35.05 -30.21
N ARG A 27 15.97 -34.86 -31.05
CA ARG A 27 16.75 -35.96 -31.65
C ARG A 27 17.46 -36.77 -30.55
N TYR A 28 18.03 -36.10 -29.55
CA TYR A 28 18.68 -36.78 -28.42
C TYR A 28 17.69 -37.60 -27.62
N ILE A 29 16.51 -37.08 -27.27
CA ILE A 29 15.49 -37.81 -26.53
C ILE A 29 15.01 -39.06 -27.30
N ARG A 30 14.88 -38.95 -28.67
CA ARG A 30 14.48 -40.10 -29.54
C ARG A 30 15.52 -41.19 -29.61
N ASN A 31 16.78 -40.79 -29.81
CA ASN A 31 17.81 -41.71 -30.24
C ASN A 31 18.80 -42.10 -29.12
N GLY A 32 18.77 -41.38 -27.98
CA GLY A 32 19.73 -41.59 -26.89
C GLY A 32 21.17 -41.21 -27.18
N LYS A 33 21.47 -40.67 -28.40
CA LYS A 33 22.82 -40.32 -28.83
C LYS A 33 22.93 -38.83 -29.08
N LEU A 34 24.06 -38.25 -28.62
CA LEU A 34 24.37 -36.84 -28.94
C LEU A 34 24.59 -36.68 -30.46
N PRO A 35 24.14 -35.59 -31.04
CA PRO A 35 24.45 -35.24 -32.44
C PRO A 35 25.96 -35.19 -32.67
N ASN A 36 26.44 -35.76 -33.78
CA ASN A 36 27.88 -35.88 -34.11
C ASN A 36 28.54 -34.53 -34.43
N ASP A 37 27.74 -33.52 -34.74
CA ASP A 37 28.16 -32.18 -35.15
C ASP A 37 28.33 -31.18 -33.96
N LEU A 38 28.26 -31.68 -32.73
CA LEU A 38 28.38 -30.80 -31.55
C LEU A 38 29.86 -30.63 -31.15
N ASN A 39 30.42 -29.49 -31.54
CA ASN A 39 31.77 -29.09 -31.13
C ASN A 39 31.81 -28.28 -29.83
N ASP A 40 30.65 -27.73 -29.39
CA ASP A 40 30.54 -26.90 -28.19
C ASP A 40 30.25 -27.75 -26.93
N VAL A 41 31.15 -27.64 -25.95
CA VAL A 41 31.03 -28.30 -24.64
C VAL A 41 29.79 -27.80 -23.87
N GLN A 42 29.42 -26.55 -24.04
CA GLN A 42 28.22 -25.99 -23.35
C GLN A 42 26.96 -26.60 -23.93
N MET A 43 26.89 -26.76 -25.25
CA MET A 43 25.77 -27.39 -25.93
C MET A 43 25.63 -28.87 -25.56
N LYS A 44 26.75 -29.63 -25.47
CA LYS A 44 26.73 -31.03 -24.99
C LYS A 44 26.11 -31.12 -23.60
N ARG A 45 26.59 -30.29 -22.67
CA ARG A 45 26.07 -30.25 -21.30
C ARG A 45 24.59 -29.81 -21.26
N PHE A 46 24.17 -28.89 -22.14
CA PHE A 46 22.79 -28.48 -22.26
C PHE A 46 21.90 -29.64 -22.69
N ILE A 47 22.25 -30.36 -23.75
CA ILE A 47 21.47 -31.50 -24.27
C ILE A 47 21.45 -32.67 -23.26
N GLU A 48 22.56 -32.97 -22.59
CA GLU A 48 22.64 -34.06 -21.60
C GLU A 48 21.71 -33.84 -20.39
N ARG A 49 21.32 -32.60 -20.08
CA ARG A 49 20.34 -32.33 -19.01
C ARG A 49 18.97 -32.94 -19.30
N PHE A 50 18.64 -33.15 -20.58
CA PHE A 50 17.38 -33.75 -20.99
C PHE A 50 17.39 -35.29 -20.95
N LYS A 51 18.46 -35.90 -20.46
CA LYS A 51 18.57 -37.34 -20.32
C LYS A 51 17.54 -37.95 -19.39
N TYR A 52 17.18 -37.23 -18.33
CA TYR A 52 16.31 -37.76 -17.29
C TYR A 52 15.07 -36.90 -17.06
N GLY A 53 13.91 -37.55 -17.02
CA GLY A 53 12.65 -36.91 -16.65
C GLY A 53 11.96 -36.12 -17.75
N TYR A 54 12.53 -36.05 -18.94
CA TYR A 54 11.91 -35.45 -20.12
C TYR A 54 11.34 -36.50 -21.05
N THR A 55 10.18 -36.20 -21.60
CA THR A 55 9.46 -37.05 -22.56
C THR A 55 9.13 -36.26 -23.82
N LEU A 56 9.09 -36.94 -24.96
CA LEU A 56 8.66 -36.39 -26.22
C LEU A 56 7.26 -36.90 -26.54
N LYS A 57 6.27 -36.01 -26.67
CA LYS A 57 4.90 -36.31 -27.02
C LYS A 57 4.42 -35.26 -28.04
N ASP A 58 3.80 -35.71 -29.14
CA ASP A 58 3.27 -34.83 -30.22
C ASP A 58 4.30 -33.79 -30.68
N ASN A 59 5.55 -34.24 -30.88
CA ASN A 59 6.69 -33.41 -31.25
C ASN A 59 7.04 -32.26 -30.27
N LYS A 60 6.55 -32.32 -29.02
CA LYS A 60 6.80 -31.37 -27.94
C LYS A 60 7.55 -32.07 -26.81
N ILE A 61 8.43 -31.34 -26.14
CA ILE A 61 9.21 -31.84 -25.01
C ILE A 61 8.46 -31.48 -23.73
N TYR A 62 8.28 -32.45 -22.86
CA TYR A 62 7.66 -32.30 -21.56
C TYR A 62 8.59 -32.74 -20.45
N PHE A 63 8.59 -31.98 -19.36
CA PHE A 63 9.11 -32.44 -18.06
C PHE A 63 7.92 -32.60 -17.13
N LYS A 64 7.57 -33.85 -16.79
CA LYS A 64 6.29 -34.17 -16.17
C LYS A 64 5.13 -33.68 -17.03
N HIS A 65 4.38 -32.67 -16.57
CA HIS A 65 3.27 -32.06 -17.27
C HIS A 65 3.60 -30.71 -17.93
N LEU A 66 4.81 -30.18 -17.71
CA LEU A 66 5.24 -28.87 -18.20
C LEU A 66 5.82 -28.98 -19.62
N GLU A 67 5.27 -28.25 -20.56
CA GLU A 67 5.78 -28.14 -21.92
C GLU A 67 7.02 -27.23 -21.96
N LEU A 68 8.09 -27.67 -22.61
CA LEU A 68 9.27 -26.83 -22.88
C LEU A 68 9.02 -25.97 -24.11
N VAL A 69 9.17 -24.65 -23.96
CA VAL A 69 8.90 -23.67 -25.01
C VAL A 69 10.21 -23.05 -25.49
N SER A 70 10.37 -22.93 -26.83
CA SER A 70 11.50 -22.20 -27.42
C SER A 70 11.36 -20.69 -27.22
N ASN A 71 12.50 -19.97 -27.32
CA ASN A 71 12.50 -18.51 -27.20
C ASN A 71 11.62 -17.84 -28.26
N GLU A 72 11.60 -18.41 -29.46
CA GLU A 72 10.83 -17.93 -30.60
C GLU A 72 9.31 -18.15 -30.41
N ASP A 73 8.92 -19.23 -29.71
CA ASP A 73 7.53 -19.58 -29.51
C ASP A 73 6.92 -18.95 -28.22
N GLN A 74 7.74 -18.37 -27.36
CA GLN A 74 7.28 -17.78 -26.10
C GLN A 74 6.16 -16.75 -26.30
N ALA A 75 6.33 -15.84 -27.25
CA ALA A 75 5.36 -14.78 -27.51
C ALA A 75 4.01 -15.34 -27.96
N ASN A 76 4.01 -16.39 -28.79
CA ASN A 76 2.79 -17.05 -29.26
C ASN A 76 2.07 -17.75 -28.12
N ARG A 77 2.81 -18.46 -27.23
CA ARG A 77 2.23 -19.15 -26.08
C ARG A 77 1.66 -18.17 -25.04
N LEU A 78 2.36 -17.06 -24.80
CA LEU A 78 1.85 -16.00 -23.93
C LEU A 78 0.58 -15.37 -24.50
N LYS A 79 0.56 -15.14 -25.82
CA LYS A 79 -0.59 -14.55 -26.51
C LYS A 79 -1.83 -15.48 -26.48
N GLU A 80 -1.65 -16.76 -26.78
CA GLU A 80 -2.75 -17.75 -26.72
C GLU A 80 -3.47 -17.74 -25.37
N ILE A 81 -2.71 -17.66 -24.26
CA ILE A 81 -3.29 -17.63 -22.90
C ILE A 81 -3.86 -16.25 -22.59
N TYR A 82 -3.22 -15.18 -23.01
CA TYR A 82 -3.67 -13.82 -22.76
C TYR A 82 -4.98 -13.48 -23.47
N ASP A 83 -5.15 -13.98 -24.67
CA ASP A 83 -6.34 -13.73 -25.50
C ASP A 83 -7.54 -14.63 -25.10
N ASP A 84 -7.32 -15.65 -24.26
CA ASP A 84 -8.42 -16.46 -23.71
C ASP A 84 -9.14 -15.67 -22.61
N PRO A 85 -10.40 -15.25 -22.82
CA PRO A 85 -11.13 -14.43 -21.88
C PRO A 85 -11.44 -15.14 -20.56
N ASN A 86 -11.44 -16.47 -20.57
CA ASN A 86 -11.72 -17.28 -19.37
C ASN A 86 -10.48 -17.51 -18.50
N ILE A 87 -9.29 -17.30 -19.05
CA ILE A 87 -8.02 -17.68 -18.41
C ILE A 87 -7.13 -16.46 -18.17
N GLY A 88 -6.85 -15.67 -19.21
CA GLY A 88 -5.80 -14.65 -19.21
C GLY A 88 -6.27 -13.22 -18.98
N LEU A 89 -7.57 -12.96 -19.18
CA LEU A 89 -8.08 -11.58 -19.14
C LEU A 89 -7.93 -10.92 -17.75
N GLY A 90 -7.36 -9.73 -17.76
CA GLY A 90 -7.25 -8.88 -16.55
C GLY A 90 -6.22 -9.32 -15.53
N LEU A 91 -5.39 -10.33 -15.82
CA LEU A 91 -4.35 -10.79 -14.90
C LEU A 91 -3.16 -9.82 -14.85
N GLY A 92 -2.70 -9.51 -13.64
CA GLY A 92 -1.44 -8.82 -13.43
C GLY A 92 -0.23 -9.75 -13.60
N ILE A 93 0.99 -9.17 -13.70
CA ILE A 93 2.24 -9.90 -13.95
C ILE A 93 2.41 -11.13 -13.05
N THR A 94 2.19 -10.97 -11.75
CA THR A 94 2.39 -12.07 -10.78
C THR A 94 1.41 -13.23 -10.98
N SER A 95 0.13 -12.93 -11.21
CA SER A 95 -0.90 -13.94 -11.42
C SER A 95 -0.74 -14.62 -12.77
N PHE A 96 -0.42 -13.85 -13.81
CA PHE A 96 -0.20 -14.39 -15.14
C PHE A 96 1.06 -15.26 -15.17
N TYR A 97 2.16 -14.83 -14.54
CA TYR A 97 3.37 -15.66 -14.44
C TYR A 97 3.13 -16.97 -13.67
N LYS A 98 2.34 -16.94 -12.58
CA LYS A 98 1.97 -18.15 -11.86
C LYS A 98 1.26 -19.15 -12.77
N LEU A 99 0.31 -18.68 -13.56
CA LEU A 99 -0.41 -19.51 -14.54
C LEU A 99 0.52 -20.10 -15.60
N ILE A 100 1.46 -19.31 -16.13
CA ILE A 100 2.45 -19.74 -17.11
C ILE A 100 3.39 -20.79 -16.53
N LYS A 101 3.92 -20.55 -15.34
CA LYS A 101 4.83 -21.46 -14.64
C LYS A 101 4.24 -22.85 -14.39
N ASP A 102 2.93 -22.93 -14.21
CA ASP A 102 2.23 -24.20 -13.97
C ASP A 102 1.98 -24.98 -15.28
N LYS A 103 2.29 -24.42 -16.46
CA LYS A 103 2.09 -25.03 -17.78
C LYS A 103 3.38 -25.20 -18.58
N TYR A 104 4.32 -24.26 -18.46
CA TYR A 104 5.47 -24.14 -19.35
C TYR A 104 6.80 -24.03 -18.62
N ILE A 105 7.86 -24.52 -19.30
CA ILE A 105 9.27 -24.29 -18.98
C ILE A 105 9.87 -23.44 -20.10
N GLY A 106 10.81 -22.56 -19.75
CA GLY A 106 11.51 -21.69 -20.71
C GLY A 106 10.96 -20.27 -20.75
N ILE A 107 9.84 -19.97 -20.06
CA ILE A 107 9.28 -18.63 -19.96
C ILE A 107 9.56 -18.07 -18.58
N THR A 108 10.27 -16.95 -18.50
CA THR A 108 10.63 -16.29 -17.25
C THR A 108 9.58 -15.25 -16.85
N ARG A 109 9.69 -14.76 -15.60
CA ARG A 109 8.84 -13.65 -15.16
C ARG A 109 9.11 -12.36 -15.96
N ASP A 110 10.34 -12.15 -16.36
CA ASP A 110 10.76 -10.99 -17.17
C ASP A 110 10.13 -11.03 -18.56
N ASP A 111 10.08 -12.22 -19.20
CA ASP A 111 9.39 -12.41 -20.47
C ASP A 111 7.90 -12.09 -20.37
N VAL A 112 7.24 -12.56 -19.31
CA VAL A 112 5.84 -12.25 -19.03
C VAL A 112 5.65 -10.74 -18.81
N GLU A 113 6.55 -10.10 -18.07
CA GLU A 113 6.48 -8.67 -17.83
C GLU A 113 6.65 -7.85 -19.12
N LYS A 114 7.64 -8.21 -19.96
CA LYS A 114 7.86 -7.60 -21.27
C LYS A 114 6.66 -7.80 -22.17
N PHE A 115 6.12 -9.01 -22.23
CA PHE A 115 4.95 -9.32 -23.03
C PHE A 115 3.73 -8.48 -22.63
N LEU A 116 3.37 -8.47 -21.32
CA LEU A 116 2.21 -7.72 -20.82
C LEU A 116 2.39 -6.21 -21.03
N LYS A 117 3.59 -5.67 -20.81
CA LYS A 117 3.87 -4.25 -21.05
C LYS A 117 3.67 -3.82 -22.50
N ASN A 118 3.79 -4.74 -23.46
CA ASN A 118 3.58 -4.48 -24.87
C ASN A 118 2.12 -4.65 -25.31
N GLN A 119 1.21 -5.14 -24.43
CA GLN A 119 -0.21 -5.26 -24.75
C GLN A 119 -0.93 -3.93 -24.53
N THR A 120 -1.58 -3.40 -25.57
CA THR A 120 -2.32 -2.13 -25.53
C THR A 120 -3.39 -2.13 -24.43
N ASN A 121 -4.19 -3.20 -24.34
CA ASN A 121 -5.24 -3.32 -23.32
C ASN A 121 -4.67 -3.31 -21.90
N TYR A 122 -3.54 -3.96 -21.67
CA TYR A 122 -2.85 -3.96 -20.39
C TYR A 122 -2.34 -2.56 -20.02
N GLN A 123 -1.79 -1.81 -21.01
CA GLN A 123 -1.33 -0.44 -20.78
C GLN A 123 -2.47 0.52 -20.45
N LEU A 124 -3.60 0.40 -21.18
CA LEU A 124 -4.77 1.26 -20.98
C LEU A 124 -5.47 1.00 -19.62
N THR A 125 -5.49 -0.25 -19.17
CA THR A 125 -6.12 -0.63 -17.90
C THR A 125 -5.19 -0.50 -16.70
N LYS A 126 -3.87 -0.40 -16.93
CA LYS A 126 -2.90 -0.22 -15.87
C LYS A 126 -3.05 1.16 -15.27
N GLN A 127 -3.33 1.20 -13.97
CA GLN A 127 -3.25 2.47 -13.24
C GLN A 127 -1.84 3.07 -13.41
N PRO A 128 -1.72 4.36 -13.71
CA PRO A 128 -0.42 5.01 -13.86
C PRO A 128 0.45 4.70 -12.65
N GLN A 129 1.71 4.37 -12.88
CA GLN A 129 2.65 4.10 -11.79
C GLN A 129 2.63 5.29 -10.84
N ARG A 130 2.26 5.03 -9.60
CA ARG A 130 2.27 6.05 -8.57
C ARG A 130 3.71 6.53 -8.44
N GLY A 131 3.96 7.79 -8.84
CA GLY A 131 5.29 8.40 -8.69
C GLY A 131 5.77 8.25 -7.23
N ILE A 132 7.06 8.42 -7.00
CA ILE A 132 7.66 8.34 -5.66
C ILE A 132 6.91 9.26 -4.73
N ASN A 133 6.11 8.69 -3.82
CA ASN A 133 5.39 9.46 -2.83
C ASN A 133 6.41 9.91 -1.78
N LYS A 134 6.64 11.19 -1.68
CA LYS A 134 7.27 11.74 -0.48
C LYS A 134 6.21 11.66 0.62
N PRO A 135 6.42 10.85 1.68
CA PRO A 135 5.47 10.80 2.78
C PRO A 135 5.37 12.18 3.43
N ILE A 136 4.16 12.58 3.80
CA ILE A 136 3.97 13.75 4.65
C ILE A 136 4.43 13.33 6.05
N ILE A 137 5.43 14.01 6.58
CA ILE A 137 6.03 13.71 7.88
C ILE A 137 5.66 14.87 8.82
N ALA A 138 5.11 14.54 9.98
CA ALA A 138 5.05 15.42 11.12
C ALA A 138 6.16 15.00 12.10
N THR A 139 6.76 15.94 12.79
CA THR A 139 7.92 15.72 13.66
C THR A 139 7.56 15.65 15.14
N TYR A 140 6.40 16.17 15.52
CA TYR A 140 5.86 16.13 16.87
C TYR A 140 4.31 16.13 16.85
N PRO A 141 3.64 15.75 17.97
CA PRO A 141 2.19 15.82 18.07
C PRO A 141 1.68 17.24 17.88
N ASN A 142 0.50 17.39 17.26
CA ASN A 142 -0.13 18.68 16.97
C ASN A 142 0.60 19.57 15.94
N GLU A 143 1.63 19.07 15.29
CA GLU A 143 2.22 19.79 14.18
C GLU A 143 1.24 19.86 13.00
N ARG A 144 0.62 18.72 12.66
CA ARG A 144 -0.30 18.63 11.52
C ARG A 144 -1.44 17.66 11.80
N TRP A 145 -2.66 18.15 11.60
CA TRP A 145 -3.86 17.32 11.58
C TRP A 145 -4.44 17.22 10.18
N ALA A 146 -4.94 16.05 9.79
CA ALA A 146 -5.82 15.90 8.64
C ALA A 146 -7.26 15.84 9.14
N ILE A 147 -8.14 16.49 8.41
CA ILE A 147 -9.59 16.46 8.66
C ILE A 147 -10.33 16.04 7.41
N ASP A 148 -11.44 15.33 7.59
CA ASP A 148 -12.29 14.88 6.49
C ASP A 148 -13.73 14.66 6.99
N LEU A 149 -14.68 14.68 6.07
CA LEU A 149 -16.10 14.50 6.38
C LEU A 149 -16.60 13.18 5.81
N VAL A 150 -17.07 12.30 6.69
CA VAL A 150 -17.65 11.01 6.31
C VAL A 150 -19.16 11.18 6.19
N ASP A 151 -19.71 10.91 5.00
CA ASP A 151 -21.15 10.89 4.76
C ASP A 151 -21.76 9.59 5.32
N MET A 152 -22.78 9.74 6.17
CA MET A 152 -23.56 8.70 6.82
C MET A 152 -25.05 8.79 6.50
N ALA A 153 -25.45 9.61 5.52
CA ALA A 153 -26.84 9.90 5.21
C ALA A 153 -27.68 8.64 4.89
N HIS A 154 -27.06 7.57 4.39
CA HIS A 154 -27.80 6.29 4.16
C HIS A 154 -28.30 5.61 5.44
N TYR A 155 -27.80 6.02 6.64
CA TYR A 155 -28.32 5.58 7.93
C TYR A 155 -29.31 6.56 8.56
N GLU A 156 -29.66 7.66 7.89
CA GLU A 156 -30.51 8.74 8.41
C GLU A 156 -31.88 8.23 8.89
N LYS A 157 -32.53 7.35 8.11
CA LYS A 157 -33.88 6.83 8.43
C LYS A 157 -33.95 6.02 9.71
N GLN A 158 -32.83 5.48 10.15
CA GLN A 158 -32.69 4.63 11.35
C GLN A 158 -32.01 5.40 12.51
N ASN A 159 -31.54 6.61 12.23
CA ASN A 159 -30.90 7.48 13.19
C ASN A 159 -31.90 8.54 13.64
N HIS A 160 -32.57 8.33 14.76
CA HIS A 160 -33.62 9.19 15.28
C HIS A 160 -33.17 10.62 15.61
N ASP A 161 -31.83 10.86 15.71
CA ASP A 161 -31.26 12.15 16.09
C ASP A 161 -30.91 13.06 14.90
N GLY A 162 -31.05 12.58 13.67
CA GLY A 162 -30.79 13.34 12.42
C GLY A 162 -29.31 13.64 12.16
N TYR A 163 -28.38 12.82 12.67
CA TYR A 163 -26.97 12.95 12.37
C TYR A 163 -26.60 12.23 11.07
N ASN A 164 -26.08 12.98 10.12
CA ASN A 164 -25.83 12.52 8.76
C ASN A 164 -24.35 12.49 8.38
N PHE A 165 -23.47 13.09 9.21
CA PHE A 165 -22.06 13.21 8.92
C PHE A 165 -21.21 12.90 10.14
N ILE A 166 -19.96 12.51 9.89
CA ILE A 166 -18.91 12.41 10.91
C ILE A 166 -17.74 13.26 10.46
N LEU A 167 -17.40 14.30 11.22
CA LEU A 167 -16.11 14.97 11.08
C LEU A 167 -15.05 14.10 11.73
N THR A 168 -14.08 13.66 10.95
CA THR A 168 -12.91 12.91 11.41
C THR A 168 -11.69 13.81 11.43
N CYS A 169 -10.83 13.61 12.42
CA CYS A 169 -9.58 14.33 12.59
C CYS A 169 -8.49 13.35 13.01
N ILE A 170 -7.31 13.41 12.40
CA ILE A 170 -6.16 12.55 12.73
C ILE A 170 -4.88 13.37 12.83
N ASP A 171 -4.14 13.19 13.92
CA ASP A 171 -2.80 13.75 14.06
C ASP A 171 -1.77 12.95 13.23
N TYR A 172 -1.01 13.65 12.40
CA TYR A 172 -0.02 13.01 11.51
C TYR A 172 1.13 12.34 12.24
N PHE A 173 1.50 12.81 13.42
CA PHE A 173 2.61 12.24 14.19
C PHE A 173 2.17 11.01 14.96
N SER A 174 1.26 11.17 15.90
CA SER A 174 0.81 10.11 16.81
C SER A 174 -0.14 9.10 16.17
N LYS A 175 -0.83 9.50 15.09
CA LYS A 175 -1.97 8.80 14.48
C LYS A 175 -3.21 8.79 15.39
N TYR A 176 -3.23 9.64 16.43
CA TYR A 176 -4.38 9.79 17.29
C TYR A 176 -5.56 10.38 16.52
N VAL A 177 -6.75 9.87 16.77
CA VAL A 177 -7.96 10.26 16.05
C VAL A 177 -9.02 10.82 16.96
N TRP A 178 -9.79 11.75 16.42
CA TRP A 178 -11.04 12.25 17.00
C TRP A 178 -12.13 12.12 15.94
N ALA A 179 -13.37 11.97 16.40
CA ALA A 179 -14.54 12.01 15.57
C ALA A 179 -15.67 12.77 16.26
N GLU A 180 -16.44 13.51 15.47
CA GLU A 180 -17.64 14.24 15.91
C GLU A 180 -18.82 13.92 15.00
N ALA A 181 -19.95 13.51 15.56
CA ALA A 181 -21.18 13.34 14.83
C ALA A 181 -21.81 14.71 14.52
N LEU A 182 -22.25 14.92 13.27
CA LEU A 182 -22.80 16.19 12.77
C LEU A 182 -24.14 15.94 12.08
N LYS A 183 -25.07 16.88 12.25
CA LYS A 183 -26.38 16.85 11.58
C LYS A 183 -26.31 17.36 10.14
N ASP A 184 -25.43 18.30 9.89
CA ASP A 184 -25.21 18.92 8.58
C ASP A 184 -23.72 19.16 8.35
N LYS A 185 -23.40 19.65 7.15
CA LYS A 185 -22.03 20.00 6.73
C LYS A 185 -21.82 21.50 6.58
N LEU A 186 -22.60 22.31 7.32
CA LEU A 186 -22.42 23.75 7.30
C LEU A 186 -21.06 24.12 7.92
N SER A 187 -20.42 25.13 7.36
CA SER A 187 -19.10 25.61 7.81
C SER A 187 -19.10 26.00 9.31
N GLU A 188 -20.22 26.51 9.83
CA GLU A 188 -20.40 26.82 11.25
C GLU A 188 -20.44 25.55 12.10
N THR A 189 -21.13 24.51 11.64
CA THR A 189 -21.19 23.21 12.31
C THR A 189 -19.80 22.56 12.39
N ILE A 190 -19.02 22.67 11.31
CA ILE A 190 -17.63 22.19 11.25
C ILE A 190 -16.75 22.99 12.22
N ARG A 191 -16.91 24.33 12.28
CA ARG A 191 -16.18 25.19 13.21
C ARG A 191 -16.40 24.76 14.65
N LEU A 192 -17.66 24.60 15.06
CA LEU A 192 -18.02 24.16 16.43
C LEU A 192 -17.48 22.75 16.75
N ALA A 193 -17.52 21.85 15.78
CA ALA A 193 -16.96 20.52 15.96
C ALA A 193 -15.43 20.54 16.15
N MET A 194 -14.73 21.38 15.39
CA MET A 194 -13.28 21.56 15.56
C MET A 194 -12.92 22.18 16.90
N GLU A 195 -13.72 23.12 17.41
CA GLU A 195 -13.54 23.66 18.75
C GLU A 195 -13.69 22.59 19.85
N ARG A 196 -14.71 21.71 19.72
CA ARG A 196 -14.87 20.58 20.64
C ARG A 196 -13.69 19.59 20.57
N ILE A 197 -13.20 19.29 19.36
CA ILE A 197 -12.01 18.47 19.17
C ILE A 197 -10.79 19.12 19.83
N SER A 198 -10.55 20.41 19.55
CA SER A 198 -9.42 21.16 20.10
C SER A 198 -9.48 21.29 21.63
N THR A 199 -10.69 21.41 22.19
CA THR A 199 -10.89 21.38 23.65
C THR A 199 -10.47 20.05 24.27
N ARG A 200 -10.84 18.92 23.65
CA ARG A 200 -10.40 17.59 24.10
C ARG A 200 -8.91 17.34 23.87
N ALA A 201 -8.36 17.91 22.84
CA ALA A 201 -6.93 17.88 22.55
C ALA A 201 -6.11 18.83 23.43
N HIS A 202 -6.77 19.76 24.14
CA HIS A 202 -6.16 20.87 24.91
C HIS A 202 -5.26 21.79 24.07
N THR A 203 -5.42 21.79 22.74
CA THR A 203 -4.60 22.58 21.83
C THR A 203 -5.19 22.62 20.42
N TYR A 204 -4.70 23.56 19.62
CA TYR A 204 -4.92 23.61 18.18
C TYR A 204 -3.64 23.14 17.45
N PRO A 205 -3.76 22.50 16.27
CA PRO A 205 -2.60 22.14 15.47
C PRO A 205 -1.98 23.38 14.81
N LYS A 206 -0.71 23.29 14.42
CA LYS A 206 -0.07 24.34 13.59
C LYS A 206 -0.56 24.30 12.15
N ILE A 207 -0.85 23.11 11.64
CA ILE A 207 -1.28 22.89 10.26
C ILE A 207 -2.54 22.03 10.28
N ILE A 208 -3.56 22.46 9.54
CA ILE A 208 -4.70 21.62 9.20
C ILE A 208 -4.64 21.30 7.71
N GLN A 209 -4.87 20.06 7.36
CA GLN A 209 -5.00 19.60 6.00
C GLN A 209 -6.41 19.06 5.76
N SER A 210 -7.10 19.57 4.76
CA SER A 210 -8.40 19.08 4.30
C SER A 210 -8.42 18.95 2.78
N ASP A 211 -9.50 18.41 2.24
CA ASP A 211 -9.83 18.60 0.84
C ASP A 211 -10.28 20.07 0.56
N ASN A 212 -10.71 20.35 -0.68
CA ASN A 212 -11.16 21.69 -1.06
C ASN A 212 -12.70 21.85 -0.96
N GLY A 213 -13.34 21.11 -0.07
CA GLY A 213 -14.77 21.16 0.16
C GLY A 213 -15.28 22.55 0.57
N SER A 214 -16.53 22.85 0.26
CA SER A 214 -17.17 24.12 0.63
C SER A 214 -17.38 24.26 2.14
N GLU A 215 -17.50 23.15 2.85
CA GLU A 215 -17.63 23.04 4.29
C GLU A 215 -16.42 23.59 5.05
N PHE A 216 -15.24 23.54 4.45
CA PHE A 216 -13.99 24.07 5.00
C PHE A 216 -13.71 25.52 4.55
N LYS A 217 -14.78 26.30 4.34
CA LYS A 217 -14.73 27.73 4.00
C LYS A 217 -15.53 28.54 5.05
N GLY A 218 -15.81 29.81 4.81
CA GLY A 218 -16.65 30.64 5.69
C GLY A 218 -16.19 30.65 7.15
N ALA A 219 -17.07 30.31 8.07
CA ALA A 219 -16.82 30.28 9.53
C ALA A 219 -15.64 29.38 9.92
N PHE A 220 -15.39 28.29 9.20
CA PHE A 220 -14.20 27.47 9.43
C PHE A 220 -12.90 28.26 9.13
N ASN A 221 -12.87 29.09 8.08
CA ASN A 221 -11.70 29.94 7.81
C ASN A 221 -11.50 31.01 8.88
N GLU A 222 -12.55 31.46 9.56
CA GLU A 222 -12.42 32.36 10.71
C GLU A 222 -11.70 31.68 11.87
N LEU A 223 -12.09 30.47 12.22
CA LEU A 223 -11.39 29.66 13.22
C LEU A 223 -9.89 29.50 12.88
N ILE A 224 -9.60 29.17 11.62
CA ILE A 224 -8.23 29.00 11.11
C ILE A 224 -7.40 30.27 11.31
N ARG A 225 -7.97 31.44 11.00
CA ARG A 225 -7.32 32.74 11.14
C ARG A 225 -7.12 33.13 12.59
N ASP A 226 -8.14 32.94 13.43
CA ASP A 226 -8.15 33.35 14.84
C ASP A 226 -7.12 32.58 15.65
N HIS A 227 -6.92 31.31 15.31
CA HIS A 227 -5.93 30.46 15.96
C HIS A 227 -4.58 30.37 15.18
N LYS A 228 -4.41 31.21 14.12
CA LYS A 228 -3.17 31.26 13.30
C LYS A 228 -2.74 29.90 12.76
N ILE A 229 -3.70 29.09 12.34
CA ILE A 229 -3.48 27.76 11.82
C ILE A 229 -3.14 27.88 10.32
N HIS A 230 -2.13 27.15 9.86
CA HIS A 230 -1.83 27.06 8.43
C HIS A 230 -2.74 26.01 7.77
N HIS A 231 -3.67 26.45 6.91
CA HIS A 231 -4.59 25.55 6.22
C HIS A 231 -4.02 25.11 4.86
N ILE A 232 -3.76 23.82 4.70
CA ILE A 232 -3.35 23.21 3.43
C ILE A 232 -4.56 22.51 2.81
N LYS A 233 -5.02 23.05 1.67
CA LYS A 233 -6.07 22.43 0.87
C LYS A 233 -5.45 21.51 -0.17
N THR A 234 -5.85 20.24 -0.16
CA THR A 234 -5.38 19.27 -1.15
C THR A 234 -6.13 19.46 -2.46
N LEU A 235 -5.41 19.36 -3.57
CA LEU A 235 -6.04 19.43 -4.90
C LEU A 235 -6.99 18.24 -5.09
N SER A 236 -8.13 18.49 -5.68
CA SER A 236 -9.05 17.46 -6.16
C SER A 236 -8.28 16.46 -7.04
N TYR A 237 -8.53 15.18 -6.87
CA TYR A 237 -7.80 14.08 -7.55
C TYR A 237 -6.34 13.86 -7.12
N SER A 238 -5.92 14.33 -5.94
CA SER A 238 -4.65 13.95 -5.34
C SER A 238 -4.85 12.98 -4.16
N PRO A 239 -5.18 11.71 -4.41
CA PRO A 239 -5.48 10.70 -3.36
C PRO A 239 -4.29 10.47 -2.42
N ARG A 240 -3.12 10.96 -2.81
CA ARG A 240 -1.85 10.76 -2.10
C ARG A 240 -1.68 11.66 -0.89
N SER A 241 -2.36 12.80 -0.88
CA SER A 241 -2.22 13.78 0.19
C SER A 241 -3.06 13.42 1.41
N ASN A 242 -4.23 12.79 1.22
CA ASN A 242 -5.19 12.47 2.28
C ASN A 242 -5.20 10.98 2.67
N GLY A 243 -4.28 10.17 2.14
CA GLY A 243 -4.28 8.72 2.33
C GLY A 243 -4.27 8.24 3.79
N LEU A 244 -3.79 9.07 4.73
CA LEU A 244 -3.81 8.74 6.15
C LEU A 244 -5.24 8.76 6.70
N ILE A 245 -5.96 9.85 6.49
CA ILE A 245 -7.34 10.00 6.99
C ILE A 245 -8.33 9.14 6.19
N GLU A 246 -8.11 8.98 4.88
CA GLU A 246 -8.93 8.08 4.05
C GLU A 246 -8.84 6.63 4.55
N ASN A 247 -7.65 6.17 4.92
CA ASN A 247 -7.46 4.84 5.50
C ASN A 247 -8.16 4.70 6.85
N PHE A 248 -8.08 5.72 7.71
CA PHE A 248 -8.83 5.74 8.96
C PHE A 248 -10.34 5.71 8.71
N ASN A 249 -10.86 6.53 7.80
CA ASN A 249 -12.29 6.57 7.46
C ASN A 249 -12.80 5.22 6.93
N LYS A 250 -11.95 4.50 6.18
CA LYS A 250 -12.26 3.13 5.75
C LYS A 250 -12.37 2.17 6.95
N GLN A 251 -11.46 2.27 7.92
CA GLN A 251 -11.51 1.46 9.14
C GLN A 251 -12.74 1.83 9.99
N LEU A 252 -13.02 3.11 10.18
CA LEU A 252 -14.18 3.60 10.91
C LEU A 252 -15.50 3.05 10.34
N ARG A 253 -15.68 3.08 9.02
CA ARG A 253 -16.83 2.45 8.37
C ARG A 253 -16.90 0.95 8.62
N GLY A 254 -15.75 0.28 8.75
CA GLY A 254 -15.67 -1.14 9.15
C GLY A 254 -16.17 -1.35 10.58
N PHE A 255 -15.70 -0.56 11.52
CA PHE A 255 -16.13 -0.62 12.94
C PHE A 255 -17.63 -0.33 13.08
N ILE A 256 -18.13 0.69 12.38
CA ILE A 256 -19.57 1.02 12.40
C ILE A 256 -20.40 -0.17 11.89
N ARG A 257 -20.03 -0.80 10.78
CA ARG A 257 -20.75 -1.98 10.25
C ARG A 257 -20.70 -3.16 11.22
N GLU A 258 -19.55 -3.42 11.84
CA GLU A 258 -19.42 -4.45 12.87
C GLU A 258 -20.27 -4.13 14.10
N GLY A 259 -20.26 -2.87 14.54
CA GLY A 259 -21.07 -2.40 15.66
C GLY A 259 -22.58 -2.56 15.41
N ILE A 260 -23.05 -2.21 14.20
CA ILE A 260 -24.45 -2.39 13.81
C ILE A 260 -24.87 -3.87 13.97
N ILE A 261 -24.03 -4.80 13.55
CA ILE A 261 -24.30 -6.23 13.66
C ILE A 261 -24.25 -6.67 15.14
N ARG A 262 -23.25 -6.20 15.89
CA ARG A 262 -23.02 -6.60 17.28
C ARG A 262 -24.11 -6.14 18.23
N TYR A 263 -24.59 -4.91 18.05
CA TYR A 263 -25.55 -4.27 18.93
C TYR A 263 -26.99 -4.37 18.41
N ASP A 264 -27.17 -4.96 17.22
CA ASP A 264 -28.45 -5.01 16.50
C ASP A 264 -29.13 -3.63 16.46
N SER A 265 -28.33 -2.60 16.22
CA SER A 265 -28.75 -1.20 16.23
C SER A 265 -28.04 -0.40 15.16
N LEU A 266 -28.79 0.44 14.46
CA LEU A 266 -28.26 1.37 13.46
C LEU A 266 -27.82 2.72 14.07
N ASN A 267 -27.96 2.87 15.39
CA ASN A 267 -27.51 4.07 16.12
C ASN A 267 -26.00 4.05 16.33
N TRP A 268 -25.25 4.34 15.27
CA TRP A 268 -23.79 4.38 15.29
C TRP A 268 -23.20 5.49 16.19
N ILE A 269 -24.01 6.50 16.56
CA ILE A 269 -23.57 7.68 17.32
C ILE A 269 -23.17 7.29 18.74
N GLU A 270 -23.97 6.44 19.38
CA GLU A 270 -23.71 6.00 20.76
C GLU A 270 -22.36 5.30 20.90
N HIS A 271 -21.91 4.64 19.84
CA HIS A 271 -20.67 3.87 19.84
C HIS A 271 -19.50 4.58 19.15
N LEU A 272 -19.68 5.83 18.66
CA LEU A 272 -18.63 6.54 17.92
C LEU A 272 -17.34 6.70 18.76
N ASN A 273 -17.47 6.97 20.05
CA ASN A 273 -16.33 7.05 20.96
C ASN A 273 -15.64 5.70 21.17
N GLU A 274 -16.38 4.59 21.18
CA GLU A 274 -15.80 3.25 21.27
C GLU A 274 -14.94 2.94 20.04
N TYR A 275 -15.41 3.29 18.86
CA TYR A 275 -14.68 3.08 17.60
C TYR A 275 -13.38 3.88 17.53
N THR A 276 -13.42 5.17 17.96
CA THR A 276 -12.21 6.00 18.01
C THR A 276 -11.26 5.52 19.10
N ASN A 277 -11.75 5.12 20.28
CA ASN A 277 -10.95 4.56 21.36
C ASN A 277 -10.31 3.23 20.94
N ASN A 278 -11.03 2.39 20.21
CA ASN A 278 -10.48 1.15 19.64
C ASN A 278 -9.24 1.46 18.78
N HIS A 279 -9.35 2.39 17.84
CA HIS A 279 -8.21 2.82 17.03
C HIS A 279 -7.06 3.37 17.89
N ASN A 280 -7.36 4.26 18.81
CA ASN A 280 -6.37 4.97 19.63
C ASN A 280 -5.60 4.05 20.58
N ASN A 281 -6.19 2.94 21.02
CA ASN A 281 -5.57 1.97 21.93
C ASN A 281 -4.83 0.83 21.22
N HIS A 282 -5.09 0.60 19.93
CA HIS A 282 -4.42 -0.46 19.19
C HIS A 282 -3.04 -0.04 18.67
N LYS A 283 -2.06 -0.94 18.81
CA LYS A 283 -0.71 -0.70 18.30
C LYS A 283 -0.71 -0.51 16.80
N ASN A 284 -0.22 0.62 16.35
CA ASN A 284 -0.05 0.90 14.94
C ASN A 284 1.12 0.09 14.36
N THR A 285 0.94 -0.52 13.21
CA THR A 285 1.95 -1.38 12.56
C THR A 285 3.22 -0.61 12.16
N THR A 286 3.11 0.69 11.90
CA THR A 286 4.22 1.55 11.48
C THR A 286 5.00 2.08 12.69
N THR A 287 4.31 2.63 13.68
CA THR A 287 4.94 3.25 14.86
C THR A 287 5.37 2.22 15.90
N LYS A 288 4.70 1.05 15.94
CA LYS A 288 4.84 0.00 16.96
C LYS A 288 4.32 0.40 18.35
N PHE A 289 3.70 1.56 18.45
CA PHE A 289 3.04 2.08 19.63
C PHE A 289 1.56 2.32 19.34
N SER A 290 0.72 2.37 20.37
CA SER A 290 -0.64 2.84 20.20
C SER A 290 -0.65 4.37 20.02
N PRO A 291 -1.60 4.92 19.24
CA PRO A 291 -1.74 6.36 19.10
C PRO A 291 -1.84 7.10 20.45
N ILE A 292 -2.55 6.54 21.41
CA ILE A 292 -2.72 7.15 22.73
C ILE A 292 -1.41 7.21 23.55
N GLU A 293 -0.54 6.19 23.42
CA GLU A 293 0.78 6.21 24.08
C GLU A 293 1.60 7.39 23.55
N ILE A 294 1.71 7.53 22.22
CA ILE A 294 2.47 8.62 21.60
C ILE A 294 1.84 9.98 21.90
N TRP A 295 0.50 10.07 21.86
CA TRP A 295 -0.23 11.29 22.14
C TRP A 295 -0.01 11.78 23.58
N ARG A 296 -0.10 10.89 24.57
CA ARG A 296 0.09 11.24 25.99
C ARG A 296 1.53 11.64 26.31
N GLU A 297 2.50 10.90 25.80
CA GLU A 297 3.92 11.22 26.01
C GLU A 297 4.28 12.57 25.38
N GLY A 298 3.81 12.85 24.16
CA GLY A 298 4.08 14.12 23.49
C GLY A 298 3.37 15.33 24.10
N ASN A 299 2.20 15.14 24.71
CA ASN A 299 1.45 16.24 25.35
C ASN A 299 1.89 16.55 26.79
N GLN A 300 2.54 15.64 27.48
CA GLN A 300 3.10 15.93 28.80
C GLN A 300 4.24 16.95 28.75
N GLU A 301 4.85 17.15 27.59
CA GLU A 301 5.96 18.07 27.37
C GLU A 301 5.53 19.46 26.88
N ILE A 302 4.28 19.64 26.45
CA ILE A 302 3.75 20.94 26.04
C ILE A 302 3.18 21.67 27.28
N LYS A 303 3.98 21.96 28.29
CA LYS A 303 3.75 23.14 29.13
C LYS A 303 4.06 24.37 28.29
N PRO A 304 3.18 25.39 28.23
CA PRO A 304 3.39 26.56 27.39
C PRO A 304 4.56 27.38 27.94
N THR A 305 5.76 27.05 27.55
CA THR A 305 6.90 27.96 27.62
C THR A 305 7.12 28.50 26.21
N ARG A 306 6.74 29.78 26.02
CA ARG A 306 7.13 30.59 24.87
C ARG A 306 8.65 30.46 24.69
N ARG A 307 9.08 29.58 23.78
CA ARG A 307 10.39 29.68 23.13
C ARG A 307 10.21 29.18 21.71
N GLU A 308 10.42 30.10 20.78
CA GLU A 308 10.66 29.81 19.38
C GLU A 308 11.82 28.84 19.31
N LEU A 309 11.62 27.66 18.72
CA LEU A 309 12.70 26.73 18.45
C LEU A 309 13.51 27.26 17.26
N PRO A 310 14.84 27.33 17.36
CA PRO A 310 15.67 27.72 16.24
C PRO A 310 15.61 26.66 15.13
N ILE A 311 15.51 27.13 13.91
CA ILE A 311 15.68 26.34 12.71
C ILE A 311 17.17 26.02 12.60
N HIS A 312 17.51 24.73 12.67
CA HIS A 312 18.82 24.14 12.35
C HIS A 312 20.08 24.72 13.01
N ASP A 313 20.77 23.93 13.68
CA ASP A 313 22.12 23.43 13.73
C ASP A 313 22.63 23.24 15.17
N ASP A 314 23.28 22.09 15.38
CA ASP A 314 24.13 21.75 16.52
C ASP A 314 23.54 21.84 17.93
N ILE A 315 22.79 20.82 18.31
CA ILE A 315 22.44 20.60 19.72
C ILE A 315 23.09 19.29 20.20
N GLU A 316 24.21 19.42 20.90
CA GLU A 316 24.63 18.43 21.90
C GLU A 316 23.58 18.42 23.03
N MET A 317 22.64 17.50 22.96
CA MET A 317 21.62 17.36 23.98
C MET A 317 22.12 16.53 25.15
N LYS A 318 22.20 17.15 26.30
CA LYS A 318 22.39 16.48 27.59
C LYS A 318 21.24 15.52 27.89
N SER A 319 21.54 14.30 28.23
CA SER A 319 20.74 13.07 28.24
C SER A 319 19.62 12.96 29.29
N LYS A 320 18.97 14.02 29.72
CA LYS A 320 17.95 13.98 30.78
C LYS A 320 16.75 14.93 30.61
N SER A 321 16.47 15.44 29.42
CA SER A 321 15.25 16.23 29.19
C SER A 321 14.17 15.38 28.52
N ASP A 322 12.93 15.69 28.79
CA ASP A 322 11.77 15.02 28.18
C ASP A 322 11.71 15.24 26.66
N ASP A 323 12.27 16.35 26.16
CA ASP A 323 12.51 16.62 24.73
C ASP A 323 13.28 15.49 24.04
N TYR A 324 14.20 14.83 24.76
CA TYR A 324 14.95 13.69 24.24
C TYR A 324 14.08 12.44 23.98
N LYS A 325 13.04 12.23 24.77
CA LYS A 325 12.10 11.09 24.57
C LYS A 325 11.24 11.31 23.33
N VAL A 326 10.76 12.54 23.11
CA VAL A 326 9.97 12.90 21.93
C VAL A 326 10.85 12.81 20.68
N LEU A 327 12.08 13.32 20.74
CA LEU A 327 13.04 13.24 19.64
C LEU A 327 13.37 11.77 19.30
N LYS A 328 13.63 10.93 20.31
CA LYS A 328 13.83 9.48 20.10
C LYS A 328 12.61 8.76 19.55
N ALA A 329 11.41 9.13 19.98
CA ALA A 329 10.18 8.57 19.40
C ALA A 329 10.04 8.99 17.92
N SER A 330 10.29 10.26 17.62
CA SER A 330 10.31 10.79 16.24
C SER A 330 11.37 10.09 15.38
N GLU A 331 12.61 9.96 15.86
CA GLU A 331 13.68 9.26 15.16
C GLU A 331 13.36 7.77 14.92
N ARG A 332 12.75 7.09 15.90
CA ARG A 332 12.30 5.69 15.74
C ARG A 332 11.23 5.57 14.66
N ILE A 333 10.25 6.48 14.65
CA ILE A 333 9.19 6.53 13.65
C ILE A 333 9.76 6.82 12.26
N GLN A 334 10.65 7.79 12.14
CA GLN A 334 11.32 8.14 10.87
C GLN A 334 12.19 6.98 10.37
N LYS A 335 13.00 6.38 11.26
CA LYS A 335 13.86 5.25 10.93
C LYS A 335 13.07 4.00 10.53
N GLN A 336 11.92 3.77 11.16
CA GLN A 336 11.03 2.67 10.81
C GLN A 336 10.28 2.93 9.50
N ALA A 337 9.81 4.17 9.27
CA ALA A 337 9.19 4.58 8.01
C ALA A 337 10.18 4.43 6.84
N LYS A 338 11.44 4.83 7.02
CA LYS A 338 12.51 4.67 6.03
C LYS A 338 12.78 3.18 5.71
N ARG A 339 12.91 2.34 6.74
CA ARG A 339 13.10 0.87 6.57
C ARG A 339 11.95 0.21 5.82
N ASN A 340 10.71 0.63 6.10
CA ASN A 340 9.53 0.08 5.42
C ASN A 340 9.47 0.54 3.96
N LEU A 341 9.94 1.75 3.66
CA LEU A 341 10.05 2.26 2.28
C LEU A 341 11.13 1.49 1.49
N GLU A 342 12.24 1.16 2.12
CA GLU A 342 13.32 0.35 1.52
C GLU A 342 12.85 -1.08 1.24
N ARG A 343 12.10 -1.71 2.16
CA ARG A 343 11.52 -3.05 1.96
C ARG A 343 10.43 -3.11 0.89
N SER A 344 9.76 -2.02 0.60
CA SER A 344 8.76 -1.98 -0.48
C SER A 344 9.37 -1.80 -1.87
N LYS A 345 10.68 -1.54 -1.94
CA LYS A 345 11.45 -1.41 -3.20
C LYS A 345 12.22 -2.68 -3.57
N SER A 346 12.38 -3.62 -2.63
CA SER A 346 12.91 -4.96 -2.85
C SER A 346 11.77 -5.95 -3.17
#